data_0e7072f27231ad167936b5e840483108
#
_entry.id   0e7072f27231ad167936b5e840483108
#
_cell.length_a   1.000
_cell.length_b   1.000
_cell.length_c   1.000
_cell.angle_alpha   90.00
_cell.angle_beta   90.00
_cell.angle_gamma   90.00
#
_symmetry.space_group_name_H-M   'P 1'
#
loop_
_entity.id
_entity.type
_entity.pdbx_description
1 polymer ?
#
loop_
_entity_poly.entity_id
_entity_poly.type
_entity_poly.pdbx_seq_one_letter_code
_entity_poly.pdbx_strand_id
1 'polypeptide(L)'
;MFDTICTLPLTSDLFTQAIHPTEPILSVGLAGGHVHTFRLPPVASDDSSDEHAIVSENGYGQIETAWRTRRHKGSCRSLSFGIDGGQLYSAGTDGLVKTADTTTGQVFAKIAVPLNTYALPTYPRFPQLLSRRLLRLLIGFFN
;
A
#
# COMPACT_ATOMS: atom_id res chain seq x y z
N MET A 1 -21.32 -15.71 9.73
CA MET A 1 -20.99 -14.55 10.60
C MET A 1 -19.55 -14.16 10.34
N PHE A 2 -19.24 -12.89 10.19
CA PHE A 2 -17.86 -12.43 9.98
C PHE A 2 -17.32 -11.91 11.31
N ASP A 3 -16.23 -12.48 11.77
CA ASP A 3 -15.56 -12.02 12.98
C ASP A 3 -14.45 -11.03 12.65
N THR A 4 -14.31 -10.00 13.47
CA THR A 4 -13.22 -9.04 13.32
C THR A 4 -11.92 -9.68 13.83
N ILE A 5 -10.96 -9.91 12.93
CA ILE A 5 -9.67 -10.50 13.29
C ILE A 5 -8.74 -9.48 13.94
N CYS A 6 -8.77 -8.24 13.46
CA CYS A 6 -7.90 -7.18 13.97
C CYS A 6 -8.43 -5.78 13.62
N THR A 7 -7.96 -4.76 14.35
CA THR A 7 -8.26 -3.36 14.10
C THR A 7 -6.97 -2.58 13.86
N LEU A 8 -6.92 -1.81 12.77
CA LEU A 8 -5.74 -1.01 12.41
C LEU A 8 -5.82 0.38 13.03
N PRO A 9 -4.81 0.81 13.81
CA PRO A 9 -4.74 2.17 14.32
C PRO A 9 -4.26 3.12 13.20
N LEU A 10 -5.19 3.84 12.56
CA LEU A 10 -4.88 4.82 11.52
C LEU A 10 -4.86 6.23 12.09
N THR A 11 -3.97 7.07 11.56
CA THR A 11 -3.78 8.46 12.00
C THR A 11 -4.63 9.47 11.22
N SER A 12 -5.22 9.06 10.11
CA SER A 12 -6.13 9.85 9.28
C SER A 12 -6.97 8.94 8.39
N ASP A 13 -7.88 9.52 7.60
CA ASP A 13 -8.79 8.77 6.76
C ASP A 13 -8.07 7.86 5.76
N LEU A 14 -8.59 6.65 5.62
CA LEU A 14 -8.11 5.65 4.67
C LEU A 14 -8.61 5.99 3.26
N PHE A 15 -7.69 6.13 2.30
CA PHE A 15 -8.04 6.37 0.89
C PHE A 15 -7.77 5.18 0.00
N THR A 16 -6.76 4.38 0.31
CA THR A 16 -6.40 3.23 -0.52
C THR A 16 -5.71 2.16 0.32
N GLN A 17 -5.80 0.94 -0.16
CA GLN A 17 -5.13 -0.21 0.45
C GLN A 17 -4.62 -1.17 -0.61
N ALA A 18 -3.59 -1.93 -0.26
CA ALA A 18 -3.04 -2.99 -1.09
C ALA A 18 -2.58 -4.16 -0.22
N ILE A 19 -2.86 -5.37 -0.67
CA ILE A 19 -2.44 -6.61 -0.01
C ILE A 19 -1.26 -7.17 -0.79
N HIS A 20 -0.25 -7.64 -0.06
CA HIS A 20 0.93 -8.29 -0.63
C HIS A 20 0.53 -9.61 -1.32
N PRO A 21 1.12 -9.94 -2.48
CA PRO A 21 0.70 -11.11 -3.25
C PRO A 21 0.97 -12.46 -2.58
N THR A 22 1.98 -12.56 -1.71
CA THR A 22 2.42 -13.83 -1.11
C THR A 22 2.58 -13.82 0.40
N GLU A 23 2.71 -12.66 1.02
CA GLU A 23 2.91 -12.53 2.47
C GLU A 23 1.70 -11.84 3.14
N PRO A 24 1.46 -12.08 4.43
CA PRO A 24 0.38 -11.44 5.17
C PRO A 24 0.75 -9.98 5.52
N ILE A 25 0.95 -9.16 4.49
CA ILE A 25 1.30 -7.75 4.58
C ILE A 25 0.21 -6.91 3.94
N LEU A 26 -0.25 -5.91 4.68
CA LEU A 26 -1.22 -4.92 4.22
C LEU A 26 -0.57 -3.53 4.24
N SER A 27 -0.64 -2.82 3.12
CA SER A 27 -0.26 -1.41 3.04
C SER A 27 -1.49 -0.54 2.87
N VAL A 28 -1.54 0.58 3.58
CA VAL A 28 -2.63 1.54 3.53
C VAL A 28 -2.10 2.94 3.22
N GLY A 29 -2.84 3.66 2.38
CA GLY A 29 -2.56 5.06 2.02
C GLY A 29 -3.61 5.98 2.60
N LEU A 30 -3.15 7.03 3.27
CA LEU A 30 -3.98 7.92 4.07
C LEU A 30 -4.14 9.31 3.45
N ALA A 31 -5.19 10.01 3.89
CA ALA A 31 -5.51 11.38 3.49
C ALA A 31 -4.36 12.37 3.74
N GLY A 32 -3.58 12.17 4.79
CA GLY A 32 -2.40 12.99 5.12
C GLY A 32 -1.15 12.70 4.31
N GLY A 33 -1.23 11.82 3.28
CA GLY A 33 -0.08 11.44 2.45
C GLY A 33 0.84 10.39 3.08
N HIS A 34 0.44 9.85 4.22
CA HIS A 34 1.17 8.78 4.87
C HIS A 34 0.86 7.43 4.22
N VAL A 35 1.85 6.57 4.20
CA VAL A 35 1.71 5.15 3.86
C VAL A 35 2.18 4.35 5.07
N HIS A 36 1.31 3.48 5.55
CA HIS A 36 1.60 2.55 6.64
C HIS A 36 1.59 1.12 6.09
N THR A 37 2.52 0.32 6.54
CA THR A 37 2.57 -1.11 6.21
C THR A 37 2.53 -1.92 7.49
N PHE A 38 1.64 -2.90 7.52
CA PHE A 38 1.37 -3.75 8.67
C PHE A 38 1.61 -5.21 8.30
N ARG A 39 2.14 -5.97 9.26
CA ARG A 39 2.10 -7.43 9.23
C ARG A 39 0.82 -7.89 9.90
N LEU A 40 0.03 -8.66 9.16
CA LEU A 40 -1.21 -9.24 9.69
C LEU A 40 -0.89 -10.46 10.54
N PRO A 41 -1.66 -10.73 11.61
CA PRO A 41 -1.51 -11.95 12.37
C PRO A 41 -1.82 -13.17 11.49
N PRO A 42 -1.16 -14.32 11.73
CA PRO A 42 -1.53 -15.56 11.05
C PRO A 42 -2.98 -15.91 11.36
N VAL A 43 -3.71 -16.32 10.34
CA VAL A 43 -5.05 -16.89 10.54
C VAL A 43 -4.85 -18.24 11.22
N ALA A 44 -5.39 -18.40 12.44
CA ALA A 44 -5.40 -19.69 13.10
C ALA A 44 -6.19 -20.67 12.22
N SER A 45 -5.50 -21.67 11.64
CA SER A 45 -6.17 -22.81 11.06
C SER A 45 -6.70 -23.68 12.19
N ASP A 46 -7.95 -24.11 12.10
CA ASP A 46 -8.65 -24.93 13.13
C ASP A 46 -7.97 -26.27 13.47
N ASP A 47 -6.84 -26.60 12.84
CA ASP A 47 -6.15 -27.89 12.98
C ASP A 47 -4.91 -27.89 13.89
N SER A 48 -4.54 -26.77 14.50
CA SER A 48 -3.38 -26.75 15.40
C SER A 48 -3.81 -26.67 16.86
N SER A 49 -3.74 -27.82 17.56
CA SER A 49 -3.91 -27.98 19.00
C SER A 49 -2.74 -27.40 19.83
N ASP A 50 -2.04 -26.41 19.36
CA ASP A 50 -0.98 -25.74 20.12
C ASP A 50 -1.55 -24.56 20.90
N GLU A 51 -1.79 -24.79 22.19
CA GLU A 51 -2.36 -23.90 23.21
C GLU A 51 -1.48 -22.67 23.55
N HIS A 52 -0.65 -22.15 22.64
CA HIS A 52 0.18 -20.97 22.88
C HIS A 52 0.03 -19.85 21.85
N ALA A 53 -1.11 -19.76 21.13
CA ALA A 53 -1.48 -18.52 20.50
C ALA A 53 -1.77 -17.51 21.63
N ILE A 54 -0.88 -16.52 21.81
CA ILE A 54 -1.10 -15.39 22.72
C ILE A 54 -2.27 -14.59 22.18
N VAL A 55 -3.47 -15.04 22.51
CA VAL A 55 -4.69 -14.26 22.32
C VAL A 55 -4.59 -13.14 23.34
N SER A 56 -4.38 -11.92 22.88
CA SER A 56 -4.53 -10.73 23.71
C SER A 56 -5.92 -10.81 24.38
N GLU A 57 -6.04 -10.36 25.63
CA GLU A 57 -7.28 -10.41 26.45
C GLU A 57 -8.53 -9.86 25.74
N ASN A 58 -8.38 -9.22 24.59
CA ASN A 58 -9.46 -8.67 23.77
C ASN A 58 -9.79 -9.50 22.51
N GLY A 59 -9.24 -10.71 22.34
CA GLY A 59 -9.56 -11.61 21.24
C GLY A 59 -9.04 -11.16 19.85
N TYR A 60 -8.23 -10.11 19.78
CA TYR A 60 -7.68 -9.59 18.53
C TYR A 60 -6.20 -9.95 18.40
N GLY A 61 -5.83 -10.50 17.26
CA GLY A 61 -4.42 -10.75 16.94
C GLY A 61 -3.60 -9.47 17.00
N GLN A 62 -2.39 -9.55 17.55
CA GLN A 62 -1.50 -8.39 17.62
C GLN A 62 -0.99 -8.04 16.23
N ILE A 63 -1.24 -6.78 15.80
CA ILE A 63 -0.77 -6.25 14.53
C ILE A 63 0.59 -5.62 14.73
N GLU A 64 1.54 -6.02 13.91
CA GLU A 64 2.86 -5.40 13.87
C GLU A 64 2.91 -4.33 12.79
N THR A 65 3.29 -3.11 13.16
CA THR A 65 3.60 -2.06 12.19
C THR A 65 5.01 -2.28 11.65
N ALA A 66 5.13 -2.66 10.38
CA ALA A 66 6.43 -2.84 9.74
C ALA A 66 7.14 -1.50 9.55
N TRP A 67 6.45 -0.53 8.98
CA TRP A 67 6.95 0.84 8.85
C TRP A 67 5.81 1.85 8.55
N ARG A 68 6.10 3.13 8.79
CA ARG A 68 5.25 4.28 8.48
C ARG A 68 6.08 5.40 7.89
N THR A 69 5.66 5.96 6.76
CA THR A 69 6.35 7.10 6.15
C THR A 69 5.35 8.10 5.60
N ARG A 70 5.65 9.40 5.70
CA ARG A 70 4.93 10.41 4.93
C ARG A 70 5.52 10.43 3.52
N ARG A 71 4.75 9.93 2.57
CA ARG A 71 5.24 9.68 1.22
C ARG A 71 4.86 10.77 0.23
N HIS A 72 3.71 11.37 0.41
CA HIS A 72 3.16 12.41 -0.45
C HIS A 72 2.89 13.70 0.31
N LYS A 73 3.02 14.85 -0.36
CA LYS A 73 2.67 16.16 0.21
C LYS A 73 1.16 16.32 0.37
N GLY A 74 0.38 15.72 -0.55
CA GLY A 74 -1.07 15.61 -0.47
C GLY A 74 -1.49 14.21 -0.03
N SER A 75 -2.73 13.81 -0.35
CA SER A 75 -3.25 12.49 -0.02
C SER A 75 -2.62 11.39 -0.87
N CYS A 76 -2.45 10.21 -0.29
CA CYS A 76 -2.09 8.98 -1.01
C CYS A 76 -3.35 8.36 -1.58
N ARG A 77 -3.51 8.37 -2.91
CA ARG A 77 -4.73 7.97 -3.60
C ARG A 77 -4.73 6.54 -4.12
N SER A 78 -3.56 6.00 -4.41
CA SER A 78 -3.45 4.66 -4.95
C SER A 78 -2.20 3.95 -4.43
N LEU A 79 -2.35 2.67 -4.14
CA LEU A 79 -1.28 1.77 -3.76
C LEU A 79 -1.37 0.47 -4.57
N SER A 80 -0.22 -0.10 -4.91
CA SER A 80 -0.13 -1.43 -5.51
C SER A 80 1.21 -2.07 -5.21
N PHE A 81 1.20 -3.34 -4.90
CA PHE A 81 2.44 -4.13 -4.86
C PHE A 81 2.87 -4.57 -6.26
N GLY A 82 4.17 -4.76 -6.44
CA GLY A 82 4.72 -5.47 -7.58
C GLY A 82 4.27 -6.93 -7.62
N ILE A 83 4.53 -7.61 -8.74
CA ILE A 83 4.11 -9.02 -8.92
C ILE A 83 4.79 -9.94 -7.93
N ASP A 84 6.06 -9.66 -7.62
CA ASP A 84 6.92 -10.37 -6.68
C ASP A 84 6.75 -9.91 -5.22
N GLY A 85 5.98 -8.83 -4.99
CA GLY A 85 5.81 -8.22 -3.67
C GLY A 85 6.98 -7.37 -3.19
N GLY A 86 8.14 -7.41 -3.84
CA GLY A 86 9.34 -6.70 -3.40
C GLY A 86 9.24 -5.17 -3.48
N GLN A 87 8.29 -4.66 -4.25
CA GLN A 87 8.12 -3.23 -4.50
C GLN A 87 6.69 -2.78 -4.18
N LEU A 88 6.58 -1.59 -3.59
CA LEU A 88 5.32 -0.91 -3.34
C LEU A 88 5.26 0.40 -4.14
N TYR A 89 4.29 0.50 -5.00
CA TYR A 89 3.98 1.71 -5.77
C TYR A 89 2.94 2.54 -5.05
N SER A 90 3.14 3.85 -4.99
CA SER A 90 2.18 4.79 -4.41
C SER A 90 2.00 6.00 -5.31
N ALA A 91 0.75 6.44 -5.49
CA ALA A 91 0.42 7.66 -6.22
C ALA A 91 -0.34 8.63 -5.31
N GLY A 92 0.04 9.90 -5.35
CA GLY A 92 -0.53 10.94 -4.52
C GLY A 92 -1.08 12.12 -5.31
N THR A 93 -1.87 12.96 -4.64
CA THR A 93 -2.40 14.21 -5.21
C THR A 93 -1.33 15.27 -5.47
N ASP A 94 -0.09 15.02 -5.04
CA ASP A 94 1.09 15.83 -5.39
C ASP A 94 1.61 15.58 -6.81
N GLY A 95 0.92 14.74 -7.60
CA GLY A 95 1.30 14.40 -8.97
C GLY A 95 2.52 13.49 -9.09
N LEU A 96 2.88 12.83 -8.01
CA LEU A 96 4.03 11.93 -7.97
C LEU A 96 3.58 10.47 -7.84
N VAL A 97 4.20 9.61 -8.63
CA VAL A 97 4.22 8.15 -8.41
C VAL A 97 5.58 7.79 -7.82
N LYS A 98 5.59 7.09 -6.72
CA LYS A 98 6.81 6.69 -6.01
C LYS A 98 6.86 5.18 -5.89
N THR A 99 8.06 4.63 -6.09
CA THR A 99 8.35 3.22 -5.89
C THR A 99 9.24 3.06 -4.66
N ALA A 100 8.86 2.17 -3.78
CA ALA A 100 9.60 1.88 -2.55
C ALA A 100 9.82 0.39 -2.39
N ASP A 101 10.87 0.06 -1.66
CA ASP A 101 11.11 -1.28 -1.16
C ASP A 101 10.03 -1.66 -0.13
N THR A 102 9.44 -2.84 -0.27
CA THR A 102 8.37 -3.30 0.62
C THR A 102 8.85 -3.53 2.05
N THR A 103 10.07 -4.03 2.22
CA THR A 103 10.63 -4.40 3.52
C THR A 103 11.03 -3.19 4.34
N THR A 104 11.71 -2.23 3.70
CA THR A 104 12.27 -1.06 4.39
C THR A 104 11.38 0.18 4.32
N GLY A 105 10.46 0.22 3.34
CA GLY A 105 9.67 1.41 3.05
C GLY A 105 10.45 2.54 2.38
N GLN A 106 11.71 2.31 2.01
CA GLN A 106 12.57 3.32 1.42
C GLN A 106 12.22 3.56 -0.05
N VAL A 107 12.01 4.84 -0.42
CA VAL A 107 11.72 5.22 -1.81
C VAL A 107 13.03 5.27 -2.60
N PHE A 108 13.10 4.54 -3.71
CA PHE A 108 14.26 4.53 -4.59
C PHE A 108 13.97 5.10 -5.98
N ALA A 109 12.69 5.24 -6.37
CA ALA A 109 12.31 5.85 -7.64
C ALA A 109 11.07 6.72 -7.49
N LYS A 110 10.99 7.78 -8.30
CA LYS A 110 9.83 8.66 -8.38
C LYS A 110 9.63 9.13 -9.83
N ILE A 111 8.37 9.23 -10.24
CA ILE A 111 7.96 9.73 -11.54
C ILE A 111 6.97 10.86 -11.30
N ALA A 112 7.19 12.00 -11.93
CA ALA A 112 6.23 13.11 -11.94
C ALA A 112 5.23 12.89 -13.07
N VAL A 113 3.93 12.96 -12.75
CA VAL A 113 2.85 12.94 -13.72
C VAL A 113 2.43 14.38 -13.98
N PRO A 114 2.57 14.89 -15.22
CA PRO A 114 2.17 16.26 -15.52
C PRO A 114 0.65 16.41 -15.33
N LEU A 115 0.24 17.34 -14.46
CA LEU A 115 -1.16 17.63 -14.17
C LEU A 115 -1.82 18.53 -15.22
N ASN A 116 -1.13 18.84 -16.31
CA ASN A 116 -1.61 19.78 -17.31
C ASN A 116 -2.61 19.12 -18.26
N THR A 117 -3.88 19.25 -17.95
CA THR A 117 -5.02 18.70 -18.69
C THR A 117 -5.26 19.36 -20.07
N TYR A 118 -4.55 20.44 -20.41
CA TYR A 118 -4.78 21.24 -21.63
C TYR A 118 -3.71 21.08 -22.71
N ALA A 119 -2.59 20.46 -22.44
CA ALA A 119 -1.62 20.06 -23.44
C ALA A 119 -1.85 18.58 -23.75
N LEU A 120 -2.31 18.25 -24.97
CA LEU A 120 -2.19 16.90 -25.49
C LEU A 120 -0.70 16.54 -25.41
N PRO A 121 -0.29 15.67 -24.48
CA PRO A 121 1.12 15.34 -24.38
C PRO A 121 1.48 14.57 -25.63
N THR A 122 2.40 15.10 -26.41
CA THR A 122 3.28 14.25 -27.20
C THR A 122 4.02 13.38 -26.19
N TYR A 123 3.46 12.22 -25.89
CA TYR A 123 4.09 11.29 -24.96
C TYR A 123 5.49 10.96 -25.47
N PRO A 124 6.57 11.33 -24.75
CA PRO A 124 7.81 10.66 -24.99
C PRO A 124 7.52 9.17 -24.83
N ARG A 125 7.94 8.35 -25.77
CA ARG A 125 7.82 6.89 -25.69
C ARG A 125 8.32 6.46 -24.30
N PHE A 126 7.38 6.11 -23.41
CA PHE A 126 7.75 5.53 -22.13
C PHE A 126 8.61 4.29 -22.42
N PRO A 127 9.78 4.16 -21.78
CA PRO A 127 10.52 2.92 -21.88
C PRO A 127 9.58 1.77 -21.47
N GLN A 128 9.64 0.66 -22.18
CA GLN A 128 8.73 -0.51 -22.04
C GLN A 128 8.75 -1.17 -20.65
N LEU A 129 9.45 -0.59 -19.68
CA LEU A 129 9.63 -1.07 -18.31
C LEU A 129 8.49 -0.69 -17.35
N LEU A 130 7.52 0.13 -17.78
CA LEU A 130 6.32 0.39 -16.99
C LEU A 130 5.37 -0.79 -17.13
N SER A 131 5.34 -1.64 -16.09
CA SER A 131 4.43 -2.77 -16.04
C SER A 131 2.98 -2.31 -16.25
N ARG A 132 2.15 -3.16 -16.89
CA ARG A 132 0.72 -2.90 -17.08
C ARG A 132 -0.02 -2.52 -15.79
N ARG A 133 0.55 -2.84 -14.63
CA ARG A 133 0.02 -2.47 -13.30
C ARG A 133 0.23 -1.00 -12.95
N LEU A 134 1.36 -0.40 -13.33
CA LEU A 134 1.58 1.03 -13.14
C LEU A 134 0.57 1.86 -13.95
N LEU A 135 0.25 1.40 -15.16
CA LEU A 135 -0.76 2.03 -16.01
C LEU A 135 -2.16 1.97 -15.37
N ARG A 136 -2.51 0.85 -14.72
CA ARG A 136 -3.76 0.74 -13.94
C ARG A 136 -3.79 1.67 -12.74
N LEU A 137 -2.66 1.87 -12.09
CA LEU A 137 -2.52 2.80 -10.97
C LEU A 137 -2.77 4.25 -11.43
N LEU A 138 -2.23 4.63 -12.59
CA LEU A 138 -2.43 5.94 -13.22
C LEU A 138 -3.89 6.14 -13.67
N ILE A 139 -4.53 5.12 -14.25
CA ILE A 139 -5.93 5.19 -14.68
C ILE A 139 -6.87 5.34 -13.47
N GLY A 140 -6.61 4.63 -12.37
CA GLY A 140 -7.37 4.78 -11.12
C GLY A 140 -7.20 6.15 -10.45
N PHE A 141 -6.17 6.91 -10.82
CA PHE A 141 -5.90 8.25 -10.29
C PHE A 141 -6.75 9.33 -11.00
N PHE A 142 -7.15 9.11 -12.25
CA PHE A 142 -7.86 10.08 -13.10
C PHE A 142 -9.38 9.85 -13.20
N ASN A 143 -9.93 8.79 -12.59
CA ASN A 143 -11.38 8.54 -12.46
C ASN A 143 -11.84 9.03 -11.04
#